data_fe27afdfe60d49af87eb784028a0885f
#
_entry.id   fe27afdfe60d49af87eb784028a0885f
#
_cell.length_a   1.000
_cell.length_b   1.000
_cell.length_c   1.000
_cell.angle_alpha   90.00
_cell.angle_beta   90.00
_cell.angle_gamma   90.00
#
_symmetry.space_group_name_H-M   'P 1'
#
loop_
_entity.id
_entity.type
_entity.pdbx_description
1 polymer ?
#
loop_
_entity_poly.entity_id
_entity_poly.type
_entity_poly.pdbx_seq_one_letter_code
_entity_poly.pdbx_strand_id
1 'polypeptide(L)'
;MTKPIAISDSANFYVSSERIFDPSLKGVPVIVLSNNDGCAVARSDEAKALGIKMGDPLHLLRDKIAAHGVRVFSSNYTLYGDISRRVVEVYEDYTPNVEIYSIDECFLDFSGFKDRVSHAKTMRRDVLHRVGVPVRVGIATTKTLAKCANDIAKKNPIFAGVLDMTDPSLADWLLPLIPVGDIWGIGRRTTKKLEGLGICTAAELRDMPLRQARALGTVVLERTVLELQGEPCIAFDDVEPPRKGMAVTRSAGTPMTDFDTLFQAITAHATRAAEKLRQHGLVAGTLTVFFHTNRHRPDRPQYAGSRSTRLTPMSCDTFEMVAAARRCALAAWPKVDNQSYGFTKAGVMLDDLLPLEDRPRTLFDAPQRSPELMTALDAVNNRFGKKTMVLASEGMLRPWQLRADHRSPRYTTRISDLPVVR
;
A
#
# COMPACT_ATOMS: atom_id res chain seq x y z
N MET A 1 30.46 -11.54 -10.54
CA MET A 1 29.24 -12.19 -11.05
C MET A 1 28.05 -11.51 -10.39
N THR A 2 27.12 -10.99 -11.17
CA THR A 2 25.87 -10.39 -10.67
C THR A 2 25.02 -11.46 -10.00
N LYS A 3 24.47 -11.15 -8.82
CA LYS A 3 23.61 -12.09 -8.07
C LYS A 3 22.22 -12.13 -8.72
N PRO A 4 21.71 -13.32 -9.10
CA PRO A 4 20.35 -13.42 -9.62
C PRO A 4 19.31 -13.05 -8.55
N ILE A 5 18.37 -12.20 -8.94
CA ILE A 5 17.24 -11.76 -8.11
C ILE A 5 15.96 -12.28 -8.75
N ALA A 6 15.09 -12.90 -7.97
CA ALA A 6 13.75 -13.21 -8.39
C ALA A 6 12.75 -12.23 -7.77
N ILE A 7 11.69 -11.90 -8.51
CA ILE A 7 10.48 -11.31 -7.94
C ILE A 7 9.34 -12.32 -8.05
N SER A 8 8.62 -12.49 -6.96
CA SER A 8 7.37 -13.26 -6.94
C SER A 8 6.18 -12.34 -6.73
N ASP A 9 5.18 -12.44 -7.62
CA ASP A 9 3.94 -11.64 -7.66
C ASP A 9 2.73 -12.56 -7.49
N SER A 10 1.89 -12.29 -6.53
CA SER A 10 0.67 -13.04 -6.28
C SER A 10 -0.46 -12.64 -7.23
N ALA A 11 -0.92 -13.59 -8.04
CA ALA A 11 -1.90 -13.31 -9.08
C ALA A 11 -3.25 -12.87 -8.51
N ASN A 12 -3.71 -11.65 -8.88
CA ASN A 12 -4.99 -11.10 -8.42
C ASN A 12 -5.18 -11.23 -6.91
N PHE A 13 -4.18 -10.91 -6.12
CA PHE A 13 -3.97 -11.29 -4.73
C PHE A 13 -5.22 -11.20 -3.85
N TYR A 14 -5.93 -10.06 -3.83
CA TYR A 14 -7.12 -9.92 -2.99
C TYR A 14 -8.25 -10.85 -3.42
N VAL A 15 -8.46 -11.04 -4.73
CA VAL A 15 -9.43 -12.01 -5.25
C VAL A 15 -9.02 -13.44 -4.91
N SER A 16 -7.72 -13.76 -5.07
CA SER A 16 -7.19 -15.08 -4.73
C SER A 16 -7.37 -15.37 -3.23
N SER A 17 -7.17 -14.38 -2.36
CA SER A 17 -7.39 -14.51 -0.93
C SER A 17 -8.86 -14.81 -0.58
N GLU A 18 -9.83 -14.21 -1.27
CA GLU A 18 -11.25 -14.52 -1.08
C GLU A 18 -11.59 -15.95 -1.60
N ARG A 19 -11.00 -16.37 -2.73
CA ARG A 19 -11.20 -17.70 -3.33
C ARG A 19 -10.69 -18.86 -2.48
N ILE A 20 -9.75 -18.61 -1.55
CA ILE A 20 -9.28 -19.65 -0.61
C ILE A 20 -10.43 -20.16 0.25
N PHE A 21 -11.30 -19.27 0.70
CA PHE A 21 -12.38 -19.57 1.65
C PHE A 21 -13.74 -19.80 0.99
N ASP A 22 -13.88 -19.45 -0.29
CA ASP A 22 -15.09 -19.67 -1.06
C ASP A 22 -14.73 -20.22 -2.44
N PRO A 23 -14.62 -21.56 -2.57
CA PRO A 23 -14.33 -22.21 -3.86
C PRO A 23 -15.36 -21.95 -4.95
N SER A 24 -16.60 -21.54 -4.61
CA SER A 24 -17.65 -21.22 -5.59
C SER A 24 -17.30 -19.98 -6.44
N LEU A 25 -16.33 -19.20 -6.01
CA LEU A 25 -15.83 -18.03 -6.74
C LEU A 25 -14.87 -18.40 -7.90
N LYS A 26 -14.48 -19.68 -8.06
CA LYS A 26 -13.66 -20.11 -9.18
C LYS A 26 -14.45 -20.00 -10.48
N GLY A 27 -13.85 -19.35 -11.50
CA GLY A 27 -14.49 -19.10 -12.78
C GLY A 27 -15.59 -18.02 -12.77
N VAL A 28 -15.87 -17.43 -11.63
CA VAL A 28 -16.84 -16.33 -11.49
C VAL A 28 -16.10 -14.98 -11.54
N PRO A 29 -16.65 -13.96 -12.23
CA PRO A 29 -16.07 -12.62 -12.18
C PRO A 29 -16.19 -12.03 -10.78
N VAL A 30 -15.03 -11.64 -10.20
CA VAL A 30 -14.93 -11.08 -8.85
C VAL A 30 -14.17 -9.75 -8.88
N ILE A 31 -14.66 -8.78 -8.13
CA ILE A 31 -13.95 -7.53 -7.86
C ILE A 31 -13.83 -7.28 -6.37
N VAL A 32 -12.71 -6.67 -5.95
CA VAL A 32 -12.53 -6.16 -4.59
C VAL A 32 -12.43 -4.65 -4.65
N LEU A 33 -13.16 -3.99 -3.77
CA LEU A 33 -13.31 -2.54 -3.74
C LEU A 33 -12.28 -1.88 -2.83
N SER A 34 -11.97 -0.62 -3.12
CA SER A 34 -11.17 0.26 -2.27
C SER A 34 -11.92 0.68 -1.00
N ASN A 35 -11.28 1.48 -0.15
CA ASN A 35 -11.93 2.10 1.00
C ASN A 35 -13.25 2.80 0.61
N ASN A 36 -14.27 2.67 1.47
CA ASN A 36 -15.64 3.17 1.26
C ASN A 36 -16.35 2.55 0.05
N ASP A 37 -15.93 1.37 -0.36
CA ASP A 37 -16.48 0.68 -1.54
C ASP A 37 -16.49 1.56 -2.81
N GLY A 38 -15.47 2.42 -2.93
CA GLY A 38 -15.45 3.49 -3.93
C GLY A 38 -15.18 3.00 -5.35
N CYS A 39 -14.15 2.19 -5.56
CA CYS A 39 -13.72 1.73 -6.88
C CYS A 39 -13.05 0.35 -6.81
N ALA A 40 -13.01 -0.35 -7.95
CA ALA A 40 -12.35 -1.65 -8.07
C ALA A 40 -10.81 -1.51 -7.94
N VAL A 41 -10.20 -2.17 -6.94
CA VAL A 41 -8.74 -2.21 -6.72
C VAL A 41 -8.14 -3.58 -6.99
N ALA A 42 -8.94 -4.64 -7.01
CA ALA A 42 -8.52 -5.94 -7.52
C ALA A 42 -9.65 -6.56 -8.34
N ARG A 43 -9.28 -7.39 -9.31
CA ARG A 43 -10.21 -7.99 -10.26
C ARG A 43 -9.72 -9.36 -10.65
N SER A 44 -10.62 -10.32 -10.75
CA SER A 44 -10.34 -11.62 -11.36
C SER A 44 -10.10 -11.49 -12.87
N ASP A 45 -9.56 -12.52 -13.50
CA ASP A 45 -9.34 -12.50 -14.95
C ASP A 45 -10.67 -12.50 -15.71
N GLU A 46 -11.70 -13.15 -15.16
CA GLU A 46 -13.07 -13.11 -15.68
C GLU A 46 -13.64 -11.67 -15.63
N ALA A 47 -13.40 -10.95 -14.53
CA ALA A 47 -13.84 -9.55 -14.42
C ALA A 47 -13.06 -8.62 -15.36
N LYS A 48 -11.77 -8.87 -15.60
CA LYS A 48 -10.99 -8.16 -16.62
C LYS A 48 -11.52 -8.41 -18.03
N ALA A 49 -11.92 -9.65 -18.35
CA ALA A 49 -12.51 -10.01 -19.65
C ALA A 49 -13.83 -9.28 -19.92
N LEU A 50 -14.59 -8.94 -18.87
CA LEU A 50 -15.78 -8.07 -18.97
C LEU A 50 -15.43 -6.58 -19.17
N GLY A 51 -14.15 -6.22 -19.29
CA GLY A 51 -13.69 -4.84 -19.48
C GLY A 51 -13.77 -3.98 -18.22
N ILE A 52 -13.83 -4.58 -17.02
CA ILE A 52 -13.73 -3.83 -15.76
C ILE A 52 -12.28 -3.41 -15.56
N LYS A 53 -12.01 -2.11 -15.39
CA LYS A 53 -10.67 -1.55 -15.25
C LYS A 53 -10.31 -1.26 -13.78
N MET A 54 -9.00 -1.19 -13.50
CA MET A 54 -8.50 -0.70 -12.21
C MET A 54 -8.94 0.74 -11.98
N GLY A 55 -9.54 1.00 -10.82
CA GLY A 55 -10.04 2.32 -10.47
C GLY A 55 -11.46 2.62 -10.94
N ASP A 56 -12.13 1.71 -11.66
CA ASP A 56 -13.52 1.93 -12.07
C ASP A 56 -14.42 2.11 -10.84
N PRO A 57 -15.20 3.22 -10.78
CA PRO A 57 -16.10 3.49 -9.66
C PRO A 57 -17.23 2.47 -9.59
N LEU A 58 -17.55 1.97 -8.38
CA LEU A 58 -18.60 0.97 -8.18
C LEU A 58 -19.94 1.40 -8.77
N HIS A 59 -20.32 2.68 -8.62
CA HIS A 59 -21.60 3.17 -9.11
C HIS A 59 -21.74 3.11 -10.65
N LEU A 60 -20.62 3.12 -11.40
CA LEU A 60 -20.60 2.94 -12.86
C LEU A 60 -20.58 1.46 -13.28
N LEU A 61 -20.35 0.55 -12.35
CA LEU A 61 -20.28 -0.88 -12.63
C LEU A 61 -21.60 -1.63 -12.34
N ARG A 62 -22.62 -0.96 -11.79
CA ARG A 62 -23.86 -1.59 -11.32
C ARG A 62 -24.54 -2.46 -12.39
N ASP A 63 -24.67 -1.95 -13.58
CA ASP A 63 -25.34 -2.66 -14.69
C ASP A 63 -24.53 -3.88 -15.11
N LYS A 64 -23.21 -3.78 -15.22
CA LYS A 64 -22.32 -4.91 -15.48
C LYS A 64 -22.37 -5.97 -14.39
N ILE A 65 -22.39 -5.54 -13.12
CA ILE A 65 -22.48 -6.42 -11.96
C ILE A 65 -23.77 -7.23 -12.03
N ALA A 66 -24.91 -6.59 -12.29
CA ALA A 66 -26.20 -7.24 -12.40
C ALA A 66 -26.30 -8.18 -13.61
N ALA A 67 -25.82 -7.72 -14.79
CA ALA A 67 -25.90 -8.50 -16.04
C ALA A 67 -25.03 -9.76 -16.05
N HIS A 68 -23.87 -9.72 -15.38
CA HIS A 68 -22.87 -10.81 -15.45
C HIS A 68 -22.65 -11.53 -14.11
N GLY A 69 -23.46 -11.26 -13.08
CA GLY A 69 -23.31 -11.89 -11.77
C GLY A 69 -21.97 -11.65 -11.11
N VAL A 70 -21.38 -10.45 -11.29
CA VAL A 70 -20.07 -10.11 -10.70
C VAL A 70 -20.17 -10.10 -9.17
N ARG A 71 -19.32 -10.89 -8.52
CA ARG A 71 -19.25 -10.90 -7.05
C ARG A 71 -18.38 -9.73 -6.58
N VAL A 72 -18.90 -9.02 -5.59
CA VAL A 72 -18.27 -7.77 -5.07
C VAL A 72 -17.86 -7.98 -3.63
N PHE A 73 -16.62 -7.63 -3.30
CA PHE A 73 -16.10 -7.64 -1.94
C PHE A 73 -15.54 -6.27 -1.56
N SER A 74 -15.72 -5.85 -0.31
CA SER A 74 -14.96 -4.75 0.28
C SER A 74 -13.57 -5.24 0.68
N SER A 75 -12.56 -4.39 0.63
CA SER A 75 -11.20 -4.75 1.06
C SER A 75 -11.16 -5.27 2.50
N ASN A 76 -10.63 -6.47 2.71
CA ASN A 76 -10.41 -7.13 3.98
C ASN A 76 -8.91 -7.22 4.31
N TYR A 77 -8.28 -6.05 4.54
CA TYR A 77 -6.82 -5.97 4.74
C TYR A 77 -6.30 -6.82 5.90
N THR A 78 -7.14 -7.15 6.89
CA THR A 78 -6.75 -8.04 7.98
C THR A 78 -6.55 -9.46 7.48
N LEU A 79 -7.48 -9.95 6.64
CA LEU A 79 -7.36 -11.25 5.99
C LEU A 79 -6.18 -11.27 5.01
N TYR A 80 -6.11 -10.27 4.13
CA TYR A 80 -5.06 -10.21 3.09
C TYR A 80 -3.66 -10.10 3.70
N GLY A 81 -3.48 -9.36 4.79
CA GLY A 81 -2.21 -9.29 5.51
C GLY A 81 -1.78 -10.62 6.13
N ASP A 82 -2.72 -11.42 6.65
CA ASP A 82 -2.41 -12.76 7.17
C ASP A 82 -2.03 -13.73 6.04
N ILE A 83 -2.77 -13.71 4.93
CA ILE A 83 -2.44 -14.54 3.76
C ILE A 83 -1.09 -14.15 3.16
N SER A 84 -0.78 -12.86 3.05
CA SER A 84 0.54 -12.36 2.61
C SER A 84 1.66 -12.91 3.49
N ARG A 85 1.52 -12.84 4.82
CA ARG A 85 2.51 -13.38 5.76
C ARG A 85 2.74 -14.88 5.55
N ARG A 86 1.69 -15.68 5.34
CA ARG A 86 1.80 -17.12 5.05
C ARG A 86 2.52 -17.40 3.72
N VAL A 87 2.33 -16.55 2.71
CA VAL A 87 3.08 -16.63 1.45
C VAL A 87 4.57 -16.38 1.68
N VAL A 88 4.90 -15.34 2.49
CA VAL A 88 6.29 -15.02 2.86
C VAL A 88 6.95 -16.19 3.61
N GLU A 89 6.25 -16.80 4.58
CA GLU A 89 6.73 -17.96 5.32
C GLU A 89 7.10 -19.14 4.38
N VAL A 90 6.37 -19.31 3.27
CA VAL A 90 6.77 -20.31 2.26
C VAL A 90 8.03 -19.88 1.52
N TYR A 91 8.19 -18.58 1.18
CA TYR A 91 9.41 -18.12 0.50
C TYR A 91 10.67 -18.29 1.34
N GLU A 92 10.56 -18.12 2.66
CA GLU A 92 11.68 -18.32 3.60
C GLU A 92 12.23 -19.77 3.60
N ASP A 93 11.41 -20.76 3.21
CA ASP A 93 11.87 -22.15 3.00
C ASP A 93 12.72 -22.31 1.72
N TYR A 94 12.65 -21.36 0.79
CA TYR A 94 13.29 -21.42 -0.53
C TYR A 94 14.51 -20.53 -0.67
N THR A 95 14.62 -19.49 0.14
CA THR A 95 15.76 -18.58 0.16
C THR A 95 15.91 -17.92 1.54
N PRO A 96 17.15 -17.72 2.03
CA PRO A 96 17.38 -17.05 3.31
C PRO A 96 17.08 -15.55 3.27
N ASN A 97 17.07 -14.94 2.08
CA ASN A 97 16.91 -13.50 1.90
C ASN A 97 15.63 -13.19 1.13
N VAL A 98 14.62 -12.73 1.87
CA VAL A 98 13.31 -12.30 1.35
C VAL A 98 13.12 -10.82 1.66
N GLU A 99 12.96 -9.99 0.63
CA GLU A 99 12.60 -8.58 0.78
C GLU A 99 11.10 -8.42 0.45
N ILE A 100 10.29 -8.06 1.44
CA ILE A 100 8.87 -7.79 1.27
C ILE A 100 8.71 -6.41 0.64
N TYR A 101 8.41 -6.38 -0.66
CA TYR A 101 8.22 -5.13 -1.40
C TYR A 101 6.80 -4.58 -1.26
N SER A 102 5.79 -5.45 -1.32
CA SER A 102 4.38 -5.09 -1.13
C SER A 102 3.60 -6.23 -0.46
N ILE A 103 2.28 -6.09 -0.34
CA ILE A 103 1.41 -7.13 0.22
C ILE A 103 1.33 -8.38 -0.67
N ASP A 104 1.69 -8.26 -1.95
CA ASP A 104 1.56 -9.28 -2.98
C ASP A 104 2.85 -9.55 -3.76
N GLU A 105 3.93 -8.79 -3.51
CA GLU A 105 5.21 -8.93 -4.20
C GLU A 105 6.38 -9.03 -3.20
N CYS A 106 7.29 -9.98 -3.46
CA CYS A 106 8.54 -10.13 -2.71
C CYS A 106 9.72 -10.30 -3.67
N PHE A 107 10.86 -9.66 -3.37
CA PHE A 107 12.13 -9.99 -4.00
C PHE A 107 12.81 -11.11 -3.19
N LEU A 108 13.46 -12.01 -3.93
CA LEU A 108 14.06 -13.23 -3.41
C LEU A 108 15.49 -13.34 -3.94
N ASP A 109 16.45 -13.61 -3.08
CA ASP A 109 17.84 -13.87 -3.49
C ASP A 109 17.94 -15.30 -4.07
N PHE A 110 18.16 -15.39 -5.36
CA PHE A 110 18.34 -16.66 -6.06
C PHE A 110 19.82 -16.97 -6.37
N SER A 111 20.72 -16.32 -5.62
CA SER A 111 22.16 -16.62 -5.69
C SER A 111 22.42 -18.07 -5.28
N GLY A 112 23.31 -18.75 -6.00
CA GLY A 112 23.74 -20.12 -5.69
C GLY A 112 22.86 -21.23 -6.28
N PHE A 113 21.65 -20.93 -6.78
CA PHE A 113 20.80 -21.94 -7.42
C PHE A 113 21.20 -22.12 -8.89
N LYS A 114 21.57 -23.36 -9.29
CA LYS A 114 21.97 -23.68 -10.67
C LYS A 114 20.77 -23.73 -11.60
N ASP A 115 19.71 -24.45 -11.19
CA ASP A 115 18.44 -24.54 -11.95
C ASP A 115 17.37 -23.68 -11.27
N ARG A 116 17.47 -22.38 -11.51
CA ARG A 116 16.56 -21.37 -10.94
C ARG A 116 15.09 -21.54 -11.39
N VAL A 117 14.89 -21.98 -12.64
CA VAL A 117 13.55 -22.17 -13.19
C VAL A 117 12.85 -23.34 -12.50
N SER A 118 13.51 -24.47 -12.30
CA SER A 118 12.94 -25.62 -11.56
C SER A 118 12.68 -25.26 -10.10
N HIS A 119 13.61 -24.55 -9.46
CA HIS A 119 13.47 -24.06 -8.10
C HIS A 119 12.25 -23.16 -7.95
N ALA A 120 12.08 -22.16 -8.83
CA ALA A 120 10.93 -21.27 -8.84
C ALA A 120 9.61 -22.01 -9.12
N LYS A 121 9.59 -23.00 -10.01
CA LYS A 121 8.40 -23.82 -10.28
C LYS A 121 7.98 -24.63 -9.05
N THR A 122 8.95 -25.19 -8.32
CA THR A 122 8.69 -25.92 -7.07
C THR A 122 8.13 -24.99 -6.00
N MET A 123 8.76 -23.86 -5.78
CA MET A 123 8.28 -22.82 -4.86
C MET A 123 6.85 -22.38 -5.20
N ARG A 124 6.54 -22.10 -6.46
CA ARG A 124 5.19 -21.73 -6.91
C ARG A 124 4.15 -22.81 -6.59
N ARG A 125 4.48 -24.07 -6.83
CA ARG A 125 3.59 -25.20 -6.52
C ARG A 125 3.31 -25.27 -5.03
N ASP A 126 4.34 -25.07 -4.20
CA ASP A 126 4.21 -25.15 -2.76
C ASP A 126 3.43 -23.96 -2.17
N VAL A 127 3.60 -22.73 -2.69
CA VAL A 127 2.75 -21.58 -2.33
C VAL A 127 1.28 -21.88 -2.66
N LEU A 128 1.02 -22.41 -3.86
CA LEU A 128 -0.35 -22.78 -4.25
C LEU A 128 -0.92 -23.89 -3.36
N HIS A 129 -0.12 -24.90 -3.03
CA HIS A 129 -0.57 -26.04 -2.21
C HIS A 129 -0.79 -25.65 -0.75
N ARG A 130 0.15 -24.91 -0.14
CA ARG A 130 0.14 -24.60 1.30
C ARG A 130 -0.73 -23.40 1.64
N VAL A 131 -0.83 -22.42 0.74
CA VAL A 131 -1.54 -21.15 0.98
C VAL A 131 -2.78 -20.99 0.07
N GLY A 132 -2.80 -21.58 -1.10
CA GLY A 132 -3.90 -21.47 -2.05
C GLY A 132 -3.80 -20.25 -2.98
N VAL A 133 -2.69 -19.52 -2.97
CA VAL A 133 -2.46 -18.33 -3.81
C VAL A 133 -1.57 -18.69 -4.99
N PRO A 134 -2.01 -18.48 -6.24
CA PRO A 134 -1.14 -18.65 -7.39
C PRO A 134 -0.16 -17.48 -7.50
N VAL A 135 1.13 -17.78 -7.69
CA VAL A 135 2.18 -16.77 -7.85
C VAL A 135 2.89 -16.88 -9.21
N ARG A 136 3.51 -15.82 -9.65
CA ARG A 136 4.36 -15.76 -10.86
C ARG A 136 5.74 -15.28 -10.48
N VAL A 137 6.77 -15.74 -11.19
CA VAL A 137 8.16 -15.47 -10.83
C VAL A 137 8.93 -14.97 -12.05
N GLY A 138 9.52 -13.80 -11.92
CA GLY A 138 10.50 -13.26 -12.88
C GLY A 138 11.89 -13.26 -12.24
N ILE A 139 12.89 -13.77 -12.95
CA ILE A 139 14.27 -13.89 -12.47
C ILE A 139 15.17 -13.09 -13.40
N ALA A 140 16.08 -12.28 -12.87
CA ALA A 140 17.05 -11.52 -13.64
C ALA A 140 18.25 -11.10 -12.78
N THR A 141 19.17 -10.32 -13.38
CA THR A 141 20.37 -9.78 -12.72
C THR A 141 20.09 -8.52 -11.89
N THR A 142 18.96 -7.85 -12.11
CA THR A 142 18.54 -6.64 -11.40
C THR A 142 17.07 -6.70 -11.03
N LYS A 143 16.65 -5.89 -10.05
CA LYS A 143 15.24 -5.80 -9.63
C LYS A 143 14.33 -5.34 -10.77
N THR A 144 14.77 -4.35 -11.57
CA THR A 144 13.98 -3.84 -12.69
C THR A 144 13.81 -4.90 -13.79
N LEU A 145 14.88 -5.61 -14.17
CA LEU A 145 14.78 -6.70 -15.13
C LEU A 145 13.95 -7.87 -14.61
N ALA A 146 14.03 -8.20 -13.31
CA ALA A 146 13.19 -9.24 -12.71
C ALA A 146 11.70 -8.88 -12.80
N LYS A 147 11.32 -7.61 -12.58
CA LYS A 147 9.94 -7.13 -12.79
C LYS A 147 9.53 -7.22 -14.26
N CYS A 148 10.42 -6.88 -15.20
CA CYS A 148 10.18 -7.07 -16.63
C CYS A 148 9.91 -8.55 -16.96
N ALA A 149 10.75 -9.46 -16.46
CA ALA A 149 10.58 -10.90 -16.64
C ALA A 149 9.24 -11.39 -16.07
N ASN A 150 8.85 -10.93 -14.87
CA ASN A 150 7.58 -11.28 -14.25
C ASN A 150 6.38 -10.79 -15.07
N ASP A 151 6.42 -9.57 -15.59
CA ASP A 151 5.34 -9.03 -16.42
C ASP A 151 5.17 -9.81 -17.73
N ILE A 152 6.26 -10.21 -18.36
CA ILE A 152 6.23 -11.09 -19.55
C ILE A 152 5.66 -12.47 -19.18
N ALA A 153 6.13 -13.08 -18.08
CA ALA A 153 5.62 -14.38 -17.63
C ALA A 153 4.13 -14.34 -17.27
N LYS A 154 3.63 -13.18 -16.85
CA LYS A 154 2.22 -12.93 -16.57
C LYS A 154 1.36 -12.86 -17.83
N LYS A 155 1.87 -12.23 -18.89
CA LYS A 155 1.15 -11.99 -20.15
C LYS A 155 1.25 -13.17 -21.13
N ASN A 156 2.27 -14.04 -20.98
CA ASN A 156 2.54 -15.10 -21.94
C ASN A 156 2.54 -16.50 -21.29
N PRO A 157 1.52 -17.34 -21.60
CA PRO A 157 1.38 -18.68 -21.03
C PRO A 157 2.52 -19.66 -21.33
N ILE A 158 3.31 -19.44 -22.37
CA ILE A 158 4.42 -20.33 -22.77
C ILE A 158 5.46 -20.48 -21.64
N PHE A 159 5.63 -19.44 -20.82
CA PHE A 159 6.56 -19.46 -19.69
C PHE A 159 6.02 -20.18 -18.47
N ALA A 160 4.78 -20.64 -18.53
CA ALA A 160 4.09 -21.30 -17.42
C ALA A 160 4.25 -20.51 -16.08
N GLY A 161 4.31 -19.18 -16.15
CA GLY A 161 4.40 -18.25 -15.03
C GLY A 161 5.79 -18.17 -14.35
N VAL A 162 6.87 -18.66 -14.99
CA VAL A 162 8.26 -18.46 -14.55
C VAL A 162 9.11 -18.09 -15.77
N LEU A 163 9.85 -16.97 -15.66
CA LEU A 163 10.79 -16.56 -16.69
C LEU A 163 12.12 -16.16 -16.05
N ASP A 164 13.21 -16.79 -16.53
CA ASP A 164 14.59 -16.42 -16.17
C ASP A 164 15.21 -15.62 -17.31
N MET A 165 15.46 -14.33 -17.08
CA MET A 165 16.09 -13.38 -17.99
C MET A 165 17.54 -13.04 -17.56
N THR A 166 18.21 -13.95 -16.87
CA THR A 166 19.63 -13.74 -16.50
C THR A 166 20.58 -13.84 -17.70
N ASP A 167 20.15 -14.48 -18.78
CA ASP A 167 20.86 -14.49 -20.07
C ASP A 167 20.59 -13.16 -20.80
N PRO A 168 21.65 -12.34 -21.07
CA PRO A 168 21.49 -11.08 -21.78
C PRO A 168 20.85 -11.20 -23.16
N SER A 169 21.11 -12.29 -23.88
CA SER A 169 20.55 -12.50 -25.23
C SER A 169 19.03 -12.63 -25.20
N LEU A 170 18.49 -13.25 -24.15
CA LEU A 170 17.05 -13.33 -23.94
C LEU A 170 16.44 -11.98 -23.56
N ALA A 171 17.17 -11.19 -22.74
CA ALA A 171 16.76 -9.84 -22.42
C ALA A 171 16.70 -8.95 -23.66
N ASP A 172 17.70 -9.03 -24.55
CA ASP A 172 17.75 -8.29 -25.82
C ASP A 172 16.55 -8.60 -26.72
N TRP A 173 16.09 -9.84 -26.72
CA TRP A 173 14.93 -10.25 -27.49
C TRP A 173 13.58 -9.82 -26.85
N LEU A 174 13.50 -9.78 -25.54
CA LEU A 174 12.24 -9.54 -24.81
C LEU A 174 11.98 -8.05 -24.49
N LEU A 175 13.02 -7.26 -24.21
CA LEU A 175 12.86 -5.85 -23.85
C LEU A 175 12.17 -4.99 -24.93
N PRO A 176 12.35 -5.23 -26.25
CA PRO A 176 11.58 -4.52 -27.27
C PRO A 176 10.06 -4.74 -27.22
N LEU A 177 9.59 -5.81 -26.54
CA LEU A 177 8.17 -6.14 -26.43
C LEU A 177 7.49 -5.42 -25.24
N ILE A 178 8.26 -4.74 -24.39
CA ILE A 178 7.74 -4.08 -23.18
C ILE A 178 7.58 -2.59 -23.46
N PRO A 179 6.35 -2.04 -23.40
CA PRO A 179 6.14 -0.59 -23.48
C PRO A 179 6.90 0.14 -22.37
N VAL A 180 7.48 1.29 -22.68
CA VAL A 180 8.24 2.09 -21.72
C VAL A 180 7.43 2.49 -20.50
N GLY A 181 6.12 2.68 -20.65
CA GLY A 181 5.20 3.01 -19.56
C GLY A 181 4.89 1.86 -18.59
N ASP A 182 5.24 0.61 -18.97
CA ASP A 182 5.07 -0.57 -18.12
C ASP A 182 6.31 -0.85 -17.25
N ILE A 183 7.40 -0.11 -17.46
CA ILE A 183 8.63 -0.27 -16.68
C ILE A 183 8.44 0.26 -15.27
N TRP A 184 8.92 -0.50 -14.31
CA TRP A 184 8.89 -0.11 -12.90
C TRP A 184 9.53 1.25 -12.65
N GLY A 185 8.80 2.15 -11.98
CA GLY A 185 9.24 3.52 -11.71
C GLY A 185 8.92 4.53 -12.80
N ILE A 186 8.45 4.09 -13.98
CA ILE A 186 8.05 4.98 -15.09
C ILE A 186 6.56 5.32 -14.94
N GLY A 187 6.27 6.52 -14.46
CA GLY A 187 4.90 7.02 -14.33
C GLY A 187 4.41 7.75 -15.59
N ARG A 188 3.09 7.99 -15.70
CA ARG A 188 2.42 8.60 -16.86
C ARG A 188 3.09 9.87 -17.42
N ARG A 189 3.64 10.73 -16.54
CA ARG A 189 4.33 11.95 -16.97
C ARG A 189 5.68 11.65 -17.63
N THR A 190 6.42 10.70 -17.07
CA THR A 190 7.70 10.25 -17.61
C THR A 190 7.50 9.51 -18.93
N THR A 191 6.49 8.63 -19.01
CA THR A 191 6.10 7.94 -20.25
C THR A 191 5.87 8.95 -21.38
N LYS A 192 5.02 9.97 -21.19
CA LYS A 192 4.76 11.00 -22.22
C LYS A 192 6.02 11.75 -22.68
N LYS A 193 6.96 12.00 -21.75
CA LYS A 193 8.23 12.66 -22.10
C LYS A 193 9.14 11.74 -22.93
N LEU A 194 9.21 10.45 -22.58
CA LEU A 194 10.00 9.46 -23.28
C LEU A 194 9.44 9.20 -24.68
N GLU A 195 8.12 8.97 -24.79
CA GLU A 195 7.42 8.82 -26.07
C GLU A 195 7.62 10.04 -26.99
N GLY A 196 7.60 11.27 -26.44
CA GLY A 196 7.91 12.49 -27.17
C GLY A 196 9.33 12.60 -27.69
N LEU A 197 10.25 11.77 -27.18
CA LEU A 197 11.63 11.63 -27.66
C LEU A 197 11.81 10.39 -28.55
N GLY A 198 10.73 9.67 -28.88
CA GLY A 198 10.77 8.44 -29.67
C GLY A 198 11.16 7.19 -28.88
N ILE A 199 11.20 7.25 -27.55
CA ILE A 199 11.51 6.13 -26.66
C ILE A 199 10.21 5.49 -26.20
N CYS A 200 9.80 4.40 -26.85
CA CYS A 200 8.51 3.72 -26.66
C CYS A 200 8.64 2.37 -25.96
N THR A 201 9.84 1.77 -25.95
CA THR A 201 10.09 0.41 -25.42
C THR A 201 11.15 0.40 -24.32
N ALA A 202 11.20 -0.71 -23.56
CA ALA A 202 12.24 -0.93 -22.56
C ALA A 202 13.65 -1.03 -23.18
N ALA A 203 13.77 -1.59 -24.38
CA ALA A 203 15.05 -1.64 -25.07
C ALA A 203 15.56 -0.24 -25.46
N GLU A 204 14.70 0.60 -26.02
CA GLU A 204 15.06 1.98 -26.37
C GLU A 204 15.41 2.81 -25.13
N LEU A 205 14.73 2.56 -23.99
CA LEU A 205 15.09 3.21 -22.72
C LEU A 205 16.45 2.70 -22.19
N ARG A 206 16.72 1.39 -22.27
CA ARG A 206 18.02 0.79 -21.89
C ARG A 206 19.19 1.45 -22.64
N ASP A 207 18.99 1.72 -23.93
CA ASP A 207 20.02 2.26 -24.81
C ASP A 207 20.15 3.80 -24.75
N MET A 208 19.32 4.44 -23.88
CA MET A 208 19.35 5.89 -23.68
C MET A 208 20.66 6.32 -22.99
N PRO A 209 21.34 7.41 -23.46
CA PRO A 209 22.52 7.96 -22.77
C PRO A 209 22.20 8.39 -21.33
N LEU A 210 23.02 7.96 -20.36
CA LEU A 210 22.79 8.20 -18.91
C LEU A 210 22.64 9.69 -18.58
N ARG A 211 23.43 10.57 -19.21
CA ARG A 211 23.32 12.03 -19.04
C ARG A 211 21.94 12.55 -19.43
N GLN A 212 21.37 12.02 -20.51
CA GLN A 212 20.03 12.38 -20.98
C GLN A 212 18.97 11.84 -20.04
N ALA A 213 19.10 10.59 -19.57
CA ALA A 213 18.20 10.00 -18.56
C ALA A 213 18.18 10.84 -17.28
N ARG A 214 19.35 11.24 -16.78
CA ARG A 214 19.46 12.07 -15.57
C ARG A 214 18.84 13.47 -15.75
N ALA A 215 19.03 14.10 -16.90
CA ALA A 215 18.44 15.39 -17.20
C ALA A 215 16.90 15.33 -17.30
N LEU A 216 16.35 14.24 -17.85
CA LEU A 216 14.92 14.05 -18.07
C LEU A 216 14.15 13.66 -16.78
N GLY A 217 14.72 12.75 -15.98
CA GLY A 217 14.02 12.09 -14.88
C GLY A 217 14.82 11.95 -13.57
N THR A 218 15.88 12.75 -13.40
CA THR A 218 16.78 12.72 -12.23
C THR A 218 17.63 11.43 -12.14
N VAL A 219 18.33 11.25 -11.02
CA VAL A 219 19.10 10.03 -10.71
C VAL A 219 18.22 8.76 -10.73
N VAL A 220 16.92 8.89 -10.53
CA VAL A 220 15.99 7.74 -10.52
C VAL A 220 15.89 7.13 -11.92
N LEU A 221 15.70 7.95 -12.96
CA LEU A 221 15.62 7.45 -14.33
C LEU A 221 16.97 6.92 -14.82
N GLU A 222 18.08 7.58 -14.44
CA GLU A 222 19.44 7.10 -14.70
C GLU A 222 19.66 5.70 -14.12
N ARG A 223 19.27 5.46 -12.85
CA ARG A 223 19.34 4.13 -12.24
C ARG A 223 18.44 3.11 -12.93
N THR A 224 17.25 3.52 -13.39
CA THR A 224 16.39 2.62 -14.16
C THR A 224 17.06 2.17 -15.47
N VAL A 225 17.77 3.06 -16.16
CA VAL A 225 18.54 2.71 -17.36
C VAL A 225 19.67 1.72 -17.02
N LEU A 226 20.45 1.98 -15.98
CA LEU A 226 21.52 1.07 -15.52
C LEU A 226 20.96 -0.31 -15.13
N GLU A 227 19.84 -0.34 -14.40
CA GLU A 227 19.16 -1.59 -14.05
C GLU A 227 18.72 -2.38 -15.30
N LEU A 228 18.23 -1.71 -16.34
CA LEU A 228 17.89 -2.35 -17.62
C LEU A 228 19.13 -2.83 -18.40
N GLN A 229 20.29 -2.20 -18.19
CA GLN A 229 21.59 -2.63 -18.72
C GLN A 229 22.19 -3.82 -17.95
N GLY A 230 21.55 -4.25 -16.85
CA GLY A 230 22.02 -5.35 -16.00
C GLY A 230 22.94 -4.92 -14.86
N GLU A 231 23.11 -3.62 -14.63
CA GLU A 231 23.89 -3.07 -13.52
C GLU A 231 22.97 -2.83 -12.27
N PRO A 232 23.16 -3.58 -11.17
CA PRO A 232 22.29 -3.47 -10.00
C PRO A 232 22.54 -2.14 -9.27
N CYS A 233 21.56 -1.26 -9.27
CA CYS A 233 21.57 0.05 -8.60
C CYS A 233 20.66 0.11 -7.37
N ILE A 234 19.78 -0.87 -7.20
CA ILE A 234 18.81 -0.97 -6.10
C ILE A 234 19.23 -2.17 -5.25
N ALA A 235 19.82 -1.87 -4.09
CA ALA A 235 20.25 -2.90 -3.16
C ALA A 235 19.09 -3.78 -2.69
N PHE A 236 19.42 -4.99 -2.26
CA PHE A 236 18.52 -5.82 -1.47
C PHE A 236 18.47 -5.20 -0.06
N ASP A 237 17.28 -4.74 0.37
CA ASP A 237 17.14 -4.05 1.65
C ASP A 237 17.03 -5.09 2.78
N ASP A 238 18.14 -5.32 3.48
CA ASP A 238 18.18 -6.20 4.65
C ASP A 238 17.60 -5.51 5.91
N VAL A 239 17.57 -4.17 5.91
CA VAL A 239 17.07 -3.36 7.03
C VAL A 239 16.16 -2.24 6.52
N GLU A 240 14.95 -2.17 7.09
CA GLU A 240 14.02 -1.07 6.79
C GLU A 240 14.65 0.28 7.18
N PRO A 241 14.76 1.26 6.25
CA PRO A 241 15.37 2.55 6.59
C PRO A 241 14.55 3.28 7.66
N PRO A 242 15.19 4.10 8.51
CA PRO A 242 14.49 4.86 9.55
C PRO A 242 13.35 5.69 8.98
N ARG A 243 12.21 5.60 9.60
CA ARG A 243 11.00 6.37 9.18
C ARG A 243 11.22 7.85 9.41
N LYS A 244 11.11 8.66 8.36
CA LYS A 244 11.23 10.14 8.43
C LYS A 244 9.89 10.83 8.72
N GLY A 245 8.79 10.14 8.43
CA GLY A 245 7.44 10.66 8.66
C GLY A 245 6.42 9.53 8.81
N MET A 246 5.26 9.85 9.38
CA MET A 246 4.13 8.95 9.56
C MET A 246 2.83 9.67 9.28
N ALA A 247 1.89 8.99 8.63
CA ALA A 247 0.56 9.55 8.38
C ALA A 247 -0.54 8.59 8.80
N VAL A 248 -1.58 9.13 9.41
CA VAL A 248 -2.84 8.43 9.64
C VAL A 248 -3.96 9.24 9.00
N THR A 249 -4.46 8.74 7.89
CA THR A 249 -5.48 9.42 7.08
C THR A 249 -6.58 8.45 6.68
N ARG A 250 -7.80 8.95 6.55
CA ARG A 250 -8.92 8.17 6.04
C ARG A 250 -9.85 9.03 5.21
N SER A 251 -10.45 8.41 4.19
CA SER A 251 -11.63 8.96 3.56
C SER A 251 -12.85 8.68 4.43
N ALA A 252 -13.74 9.65 4.58
CA ALA A 252 -14.96 9.50 5.35
C ALA A 252 -16.01 8.72 4.56
N GLY A 253 -16.75 7.84 5.24
CA GLY A 253 -17.87 7.11 4.66
C GLY A 253 -19.07 8.02 4.36
N THR A 254 -19.26 9.04 5.21
CA THR A 254 -20.22 10.13 5.02
C THR A 254 -19.47 11.47 5.11
N PRO A 255 -19.71 12.44 4.23
CA PRO A 255 -19.07 13.75 4.31
C PRO A 255 -19.30 14.41 5.67
N MET A 256 -18.24 14.96 6.25
CA MET A 256 -18.26 15.72 7.50
C MET A 256 -18.59 17.18 7.19
N THR A 257 -19.68 17.70 7.71
CA THR A 257 -20.18 19.05 7.40
C THR A 257 -20.02 20.05 8.53
N ASP A 258 -19.77 19.57 9.72
CA ASP A 258 -19.57 20.37 10.93
C ASP A 258 -18.18 20.11 11.55
N PHE A 259 -17.72 21.07 12.37
CA PHE A 259 -16.41 21.00 13.00
C PHE A 259 -16.29 19.84 13.99
N ASP A 260 -17.33 19.57 14.74
CA ASP A 260 -17.28 18.55 15.80
C ASP A 260 -17.12 17.15 15.19
N THR A 261 -17.87 16.84 14.13
CA THR A 261 -17.71 15.58 13.37
C THR A 261 -16.31 15.46 12.75
N LEU A 262 -15.79 16.55 12.15
CA LEU A 262 -14.41 16.57 11.61
C LEU A 262 -13.40 16.35 12.73
N PHE A 263 -13.57 17.03 13.88
CA PHE A 263 -12.63 16.92 14.99
C PHE A 263 -12.64 15.54 15.64
N GLN A 264 -13.79 14.88 15.74
CA GLN A 264 -13.86 13.47 16.16
C GLN A 264 -12.98 12.57 15.27
N ALA A 265 -13.06 12.74 13.94
CA ALA A 265 -12.23 12.00 13.00
C ALA A 265 -10.74 12.31 13.17
N ILE A 266 -10.38 13.59 13.31
CA ILE A 266 -9.00 14.03 13.53
C ILE A 266 -8.47 13.49 14.87
N THR A 267 -9.28 13.50 15.94
CA THR A 267 -8.92 12.92 17.24
C THR A 267 -8.59 11.44 17.10
N ALA A 268 -9.44 10.66 16.42
CA ALA A 268 -9.18 9.25 16.19
C ALA A 268 -7.90 9.00 15.36
N HIS A 269 -7.59 9.89 14.41
CA HIS A 269 -6.37 9.80 13.62
C HIS A 269 -5.12 10.18 14.44
N ALA A 270 -5.20 11.22 15.26
CA ALA A 270 -4.12 11.64 16.15
C ALA A 270 -3.82 10.57 17.23
N THR A 271 -4.86 10.01 17.85
CA THR A 271 -4.73 8.89 18.80
C THR A 271 -4.01 7.71 18.16
N ARG A 272 -4.44 7.30 16.95
CA ARG A 272 -3.80 6.19 16.25
C ARG A 272 -2.38 6.50 15.80
N ALA A 273 -2.08 7.76 15.45
CA ALA A 273 -0.72 8.19 15.11
C ALA A 273 0.21 8.12 16.33
N ALA A 274 -0.24 8.60 17.49
CA ALA A 274 0.49 8.52 18.75
C ALA A 274 0.76 7.07 19.17
N GLU A 275 -0.26 6.19 19.09
CA GLU A 275 -0.12 4.75 19.34
C GLU A 275 0.95 4.12 18.44
N LYS A 276 0.94 4.43 17.14
CA LYS A 276 1.97 3.94 16.21
C LYS A 276 3.37 4.45 16.54
N LEU A 277 3.53 5.72 16.92
CA LEU A 277 4.83 6.23 17.37
C LEU A 277 5.37 5.41 18.52
N ARG A 278 4.55 5.18 19.57
CA ARG A 278 4.96 4.38 20.72
C ARG A 278 5.28 2.94 20.35
N GLN A 279 4.50 2.31 19.46
CA GLN A 279 4.79 0.96 18.96
C GLN A 279 6.15 0.83 18.26
N HIS A 280 6.65 1.92 17.67
CA HIS A 280 7.96 1.96 17.01
C HIS A 280 9.05 2.64 17.86
N GLY A 281 8.76 3.01 19.12
CA GLY A 281 9.71 3.70 19.97
C GLY A 281 10.09 5.11 19.48
N LEU A 282 9.17 5.80 18.76
CA LEU A 282 9.45 7.08 18.12
C LEU A 282 8.71 8.24 18.80
N VAL A 283 9.24 9.45 18.62
CA VAL A 283 8.59 10.73 18.91
C VAL A 283 8.54 11.60 17.65
N ALA A 284 7.61 12.53 17.59
CA ALA A 284 7.47 13.47 16.48
C ALA A 284 7.76 14.92 16.91
N GLY A 285 8.41 15.70 16.04
CA GLY A 285 8.68 17.12 16.22
C GLY A 285 7.64 18.02 15.56
N THR A 286 6.98 17.54 14.52
CA THR A 286 5.98 18.31 13.77
C THR A 286 4.71 17.50 13.58
N LEU A 287 3.55 18.15 13.80
CA LEU A 287 2.24 17.62 13.55
C LEU A 287 1.51 18.49 12.53
N THR A 288 0.99 17.86 11.46
CA THR A 288 0.18 18.53 10.45
C THR A 288 -1.21 17.89 10.41
N VAL A 289 -2.25 18.73 10.48
CA VAL A 289 -3.64 18.32 10.20
C VAL A 289 -4.00 18.78 8.80
N PHE A 290 -4.71 17.96 8.07
CA PHE A 290 -5.31 18.34 6.79
C PHE A 290 -6.69 17.71 6.61
N PHE A 291 -7.54 18.38 5.84
CA PHE A 291 -8.83 17.87 5.40
C PHE A 291 -9.23 18.53 4.10
N HIS A 292 -10.02 17.83 3.28
CA HIS A 292 -10.48 18.38 2.01
C HIS A 292 -11.82 17.76 1.56
N THR A 293 -12.50 18.48 0.69
CA THR A 293 -13.72 18.04 0.00
C THR A 293 -13.39 17.05 -1.13
N ASN A 294 -14.42 16.49 -1.76
CA ASN A 294 -14.24 15.56 -2.89
C ASN A 294 -13.95 16.34 -4.20
N ARG A 295 -12.71 16.28 -4.67
CA ARG A 295 -12.25 16.93 -5.91
C ARG A 295 -12.95 16.42 -7.19
N HIS A 296 -13.58 15.25 -7.13
CA HIS A 296 -14.33 14.67 -8.26
C HIS A 296 -15.79 15.12 -8.30
N ARG A 297 -16.20 16.02 -7.41
CA ARG A 297 -17.55 16.63 -7.36
C ARG A 297 -17.42 18.14 -7.53
N PRO A 298 -17.09 18.63 -8.76
CA PRO A 298 -16.96 20.06 -9.04
C PRO A 298 -18.28 20.83 -8.90
N ASP A 299 -19.39 20.11 -8.89
CA ASP A 299 -20.74 20.59 -8.62
C ASP A 299 -20.97 21.04 -7.16
N ARG A 300 -20.02 20.81 -6.27
CA ARG A 300 -20.09 21.18 -4.85
C ARG A 300 -18.98 22.15 -4.47
N PRO A 301 -19.18 22.96 -3.41
CA PRO A 301 -18.14 23.84 -2.90
C PRO A 301 -16.86 23.08 -2.57
N GLN A 302 -15.72 23.61 -3.02
CA GLN A 302 -14.42 22.98 -2.84
C GLN A 302 -13.60 23.71 -1.78
N TYR A 303 -13.00 22.96 -0.86
CA TYR A 303 -12.09 23.47 0.15
C TYR A 303 -11.01 22.45 0.50
N ALA A 304 -9.81 22.95 0.75
CA ALA A 304 -8.70 22.16 1.28
C ALA A 304 -7.99 22.96 2.38
N GLY A 305 -8.11 22.50 3.62
CA GLY A 305 -7.44 23.08 4.78
C GLY A 305 -6.25 22.25 5.21
N SER A 306 -5.15 22.91 5.56
CA SER A 306 -3.99 22.29 6.19
C SER A 306 -3.30 23.27 7.13
N ARG A 307 -2.85 22.78 8.29
CA ARG A 307 -2.03 23.54 9.26
C ARG A 307 -1.05 22.60 9.95
N SER A 308 0.15 23.11 10.17
CA SER A 308 1.21 22.42 10.91
C SER A 308 1.54 23.17 12.19
N THR A 309 1.98 22.44 13.19
CA THR A 309 2.51 22.97 14.45
C THR A 309 3.72 22.17 14.90
N ARG A 310 4.67 22.82 15.52
CA ARG A 310 5.76 22.12 16.23
C ARG A 310 5.25 21.56 17.54
N LEU A 311 5.74 20.39 17.88
CA LEU A 311 5.59 19.77 19.19
C LEU A 311 6.86 20.09 20.00
N THR A 312 6.70 20.89 21.03
CA THR A 312 7.80 21.30 21.90
C THR A 312 7.40 21.04 23.35
N PRO A 313 8.04 20.06 23.97
CA PRO A 313 9.03 19.12 23.43
C PRO A 313 8.44 18.13 22.39
N MET A 314 9.32 17.44 21.63
CA MET A 314 8.91 16.33 20.77
C MET A 314 8.14 15.28 21.58
N SER A 315 7.06 14.73 21.03
CA SER A 315 6.13 13.92 21.82
C SER A 315 5.58 12.71 21.07
N CYS A 316 5.15 11.69 21.82
CA CYS A 316 4.28 10.60 21.40
C CYS A 316 3.05 10.46 22.33
N ASP A 317 2.82 11.44 23.19
CA ASP A 317 1.66 11.47 24.09
C ASP A 317 0.37 11.73 23.31
N THR A 318 -0.64 10.89 23.55
CA THR A 318 -1.91 10.97 22.83
C THR A 318 -2.65 12.28 23.11
N PHE A 319 -2.63 12.77 24.35
CA PHE A 319 -3.36 13.99 24.73
C PHE A 319 -2.70 15.24 24.13
N GLU A 320 -1.37 15.30 24.14
CA GLU A 320 -0.63 16.39 23.51
C GLU A 320 -0.85 16.44 22.00
N MET A 321 -0.80 15.26 21.35
CA MET A 321 -1.11 15.12 19.91
C MET A 321 -2.53 15.59 19.57
N VAL A 322 -3.53 15.18 20.36
CA VAL A 322 -4.92 15.58 20.15
C VAL A 322 -5.12 17.07 20.41
N ALA A 323 -4.49 17.63 21.44
CA ALA A 323 -4.56 19.07 21.71
C ALA A 323 -3.89 19.89 20.58
N ALA A 324 -2.74 19.46 20.08
CA ALA A 324 -2.06 20.09 18.94
C ALA A 324 -2.92 19.96 17.66
N ALA A 325 -3.48 18.79 17.40
CA ALA A 325 -4.35 18.54 16.24
C ALA A 325 -5.61 19.44 16.29
N ARG A 326 -6.20 19.66 17.48
CA ARG A 326 -7.35 20.56 17.64
C ARG A 326 -7.00 21.99 17.26
N ARG A 327 -5.87 22.52 17.74
CA ARG A 327 -5.42 23.88 17.38
C ARG A 327 -5.24 24.01 15.87
N CYS A 328 -4.59 23.02 15.24
CA CYS A 328 -4.39 23.00 13.80
C CYS A 328 -5.71 22.93 13.03
N ALA A 329 -6.66 22.08 13.47
CA ALA A 329 -7.97 21.95 12.84
C ALA A 329 -8.78 23.23 12.90
N LEU A 330 -8.82 23.89 14.07
CA LEU A 330 -9.48 25.19 14.25
C LEU A 330 -8.87 26.28 13.36
N ALA A 331 -7.54 26.32 13.28
CA ALA A 331 -6.83 27.30 12.46
C ALA A 331 -7.01 27.06 10.94
N ALA A 332 -7.26 25.82 10.55
CA ALA A 332 -7.51 25.42 9.16
C ALA A 332 -8.99 25.45 8.77
N TRP A 333 -9.93 25.58 9.72
CA TRP A 333 -11.35 25.59 9.48
C TRP A 333 -11.77 26.78 8.61
N PRO A 334 -12.70 26.62 7.63
CA PRO A 334 -13.19 27.73 6.82
C PRO A 334 -13.79 28.85 7.68
N LYS A 335 -13.43 30.09 7.38
CA LYS A 335 -13.92 31.28 8.10
C LYS A 335 -15.18 31.90 7.48
N VAL A 336 -15.71 31.31 6.42
CA VAL A 336 -16.87 31.83 5.66
C VAL A 336 -18.13 31.18 6.18
N ASP A 337 -19.02 31.97 6.77
CA ASP A 337 -20.17 31.51 7.55
C ASP A 337 -21.34 30.91 6.73
N ASN A 338 -21.41 31.09 5.41
CA ASN A 338 -22.59 30.71 4.61
C ASN A 338 -22.35 29.57 3.61
N GLN A 339 -21.24 28.86 3.68
CA GLN A 339 -20.94 27.78 2.73
C GLN A 339 -20.77 26.46 3.45
N SER A 340 -21.72 25.52 3.24
CA SER A 340 -21.59 24.15 3.78
C SER A 340 -20.62 23.34 2.94
N TYR A 341 -19.45 23.03 3.51
CA TYR A 341 -18.47 22.13 2.92
C TYR A 341 -18.70 20.70 3.42
N GLY A 342 -18.62 19.74 2.51
CA GLY A 342 -18.63 18.31 2.86
C GLY A 342 -17.23 17.73 2.77
N PHE A 343 -16.51 17.61 3.90
CA PHE A 343 -15.17 17.05 3.93
C PHE A 343 -15.21 15.54 3.82
N THR A 344 -14.54 15.01 2.80
CA THR A 344 -14.53 13.57 2.49
C THR A 344 -13.21 12.90 2.85
N LYS A 345 -12.19 13.67 3.21
CA LYS A 345 -10.92 13.13 3.70
C LYS A 345 -10.33 14.03 4.78
N ALA A 346 -9.84 13.41 5.83
CA ALA A 346 -9.08 14.06 6.89
C ALA A 346 -7.89 13.20 7.32
N GLY A 347 -6.89 13.83 7.93
CA GLY A 347 -5.73 13.10 8.41
C GLY A 347 -4.79 13.93 9.25
N VAL A 348 -3.89 13.18 9.91
CA VAL A 348 -2.77 13.70 10.68
C VAL A 348 -1.49 13.15 10.05
N MET A 349 -0.52 14.01 9.81
CA MET A 349 0.84 13.67 9.42
C MET A 349 1.78 14.09 10.53
N LEU A 350 2.79 13.28 10.77
CA LEU A 350 3.83 13.48 11.75
C LEU A 350 5.17 13.44 11.04
N ASP A 351 5.98 14.45 11.24
CA ASP A 351 7.30 14.61 10.66
C ASP A 351 8.35 14.88 11.74
N ASP A 352 9.62 14.96 11.35
CA ASP A 352 10.74 15.08 12.26
C ASP A 352 10.72 13.96 13.31
N LEU A 353 10.70 12.70 12.83
CA LEU A 353 10.66 11.54 13.71
C LEU A 353 12.06 11.21 14.23
N LEU A 354 12.16 10.97 15.54
CA LEU A 354 13.37 10.50 16.20
C LEU A 354 13.04 9.31 17.13
N PRO A 355 14.01 8.44 17.43
CA PRO A 355 13.90 7.51 18.54
C PRO A 355 13.60 8.25 19.84
N LEU A 356 12.78 7.66 20.71
CA LEU A 356 12.40 8.26 21.99
C LEU A 356 13.65 8.54 22.88
N GLU A 357 14.66 7.70 22.80
CA GLU A 357 15.94 7.83 23.52
C GLU A 357 16.77 9.00 23.03
N ASP A 358 16.69 9.34 21.74
CA ASP A 358 17.42 10.46 21.10
C ASP A 358 16.67 11.80 21.19
N ARG A 359 15.54 11.83 21.88
CA ARG A 359 14.72 13.03 22.02
C ARG A 359 15.52 14.18 22.64
N PRO A 360 15.63 15.36 21.99
CA PRO A 360 16.26 16.52 22.57
C PRO A 360 15.53 16.97 23.84
N ARG A 361 16.26 17.11 24.93
CA ARG A 361 15.75 17.71 26.18
C ARG A 361 15.98 19.21 26.16
N THR A 362 14.98 19.97 26.56
CA THR A 362 15.09 21.41 26.71
C THR A 362 15.10 21.77 28.18
N LEU A 363 15.71 22.92 28.53
CA LEU A 363 15.74 23.45 29.93
C LEU A 363 14.32 23.72 30.48
N PHE A 364 13.34 23.86 29.60
CA PHE A 364 11.96 24.22 29.94
C PHE A 364 10.98 23.08 29.62
N ASP A 365 11.45 21.84 29.53
CA ASP A 365 10.57 20.71 29.37
C ASP A 365 9.62 20.64 30.56
N ALA A 366 8.34 20.90 30.30
CA ALA A 366 7.31 20.63 31.29
C ALA A 366 7.31 19.13 31.61
N PRO A 367 7.04 18.74 32.89
CA PRO A 367 6.91 17.31 33.21
C PRO A 367 5.88 16.68 32.26
N GLN A 368 6.33 15.66 31.52
CA GLN A 368 5.43 14.91 30.65
C GLN A 368 4.31 14.31 31.49
N ARG A 369 3.11 14.29 30.93
CA ARG A 369 2.03 13.45 31.47
C ARG A 369 2.56 12.03 31.54
N SER A 370 2.17 11.35 32.62
CA SER A 370 2.70 10.04 32.98
C SER A 370 2.84 9.07 31.78
N PRO A 371 4.06 8.65 31.41
CA PRO A 371 4.26 7.59 30.41
C PRO A 371 3.51 6.30 30.75
N GLU A 372 3.28 6.07 32.07
CA GLU A 372 2.55 4.92 32.60
C GLU A 372 1.10 4.94 32.12
N LEU A 373 0.47 6.11 32.02
CA LEU A 373 -0.89 6.26 31.51
C LEU A 373 -0.99 5.83 30.04
N MET A 374 0.01 6.22 29.21
CA MET A 374 0.04 5.80 27.80
C MET A 374 0.27 4.30 27.69
N THR A 375 1.14 3.74 28.51
CA THR A 375 1.38 2.29 28.57
C THR A 375 0.13 1.53 29.01
N ALA A 376 -0.59 2.01 30.00
CA ALA A 376 -1.85 1.40 30.46
C ALA A 376 -2.93 1.44 29.37
N LEU A 377 -3.08 2.58 28.69
CA LEU A 377 -4.04 2.75 27.58
C LEU A 377 -3.74 1.77 26.44
N ASP A 378 -2.47 1.66 26.07
CA ASP A 378 -2.03 0.75 25.02
C ASP A 378 -2.21 -0.72 25.46
N ALA A 379 -1.89 -1.06 26.72
CA ALA A 379 -2.06 -2.41 27.27
C ALA A 379 -3.53 -2.87 27.26
N VAL A 380 -4.47 -2.00 27.63
CA VAL A 380 -5.91 -2.30 27.58
C VAL A 380 -6.34 -2.57 26.12
N ASN A 381 -5.96 -1.70 25.20
CA ASN A 381 -6.33 -1.86 23.79
C ASN A 381 -5.66 -3.05 23.10
N ASN A 382 -4.47 -3.45 23.53
CA ASN A 382 -3.81 -4.65 23.04
C ASN A 382 -4.41 -5.93 23.60
N ARG A 383 -4.79 -5.94 24.88
CA ARG A 383 -5.33 -7.13 25.57
C ARG A 383 -6.79 -7.41 25.20
N PHE A 384 -7.64 -6.37 25.18
CA PHE A 384 -9.09 -6.51 25.02
C PHE A 384 -9.57 -6.17 23.61
N GLY A 385 -8.68 -5.76 22.74
CA GLY A 385 -8.98 -5.39 21.36
C GLY A 385 -8.88 -3.89 21.10
N LYS A 386 -8.53 -3.55 19.85
CA LYS A 386 -8.40 -2.15 19.42
C LYS A 386 -9.68 -1.37 19.67
N LYS A 387 -9.54 -0.16 20.26
CA LYS A 387 -10.64 0.76 20.59
C LYS A 387 -11.54 0.31 21.74
N THR A 388 -11.08 -0.57 22.62
CA THR A 388 -11.75 -0.86 23.90
C THR A 388 -11.76 0.39 24.77
N MET A 389 -10.62 1.10 24.85
CA MET A 389 -10.51 2.40 25.50
C MET A 389 -10.18 3.46 24.46
N VAL A 390 -10.99 4.52 24.40
CA VAL A 390 -10.85 5.64 23.47
C VAL A 390 -11.04 6.97 24.20
N LEU A 391 -10.52 8.05 23.63
CA LEU A 391 -10.80 9.39 24.13
C LEU A 391 -12.25 9.78 23.85
N ALA A 392 -12.92 10.43 24.82
CA ALA A 392 -14.29 10.89 24.65
C ALA A 392 -14.46 11.82 23.42
N SER A 393 -13.42 12.59 23.09
CA SER A 393 -13.40 13.46 21.90
C SER A 393 -13.38 12.72 20.56
N GLU A 394 -13.25 11.38 20.53
CA GLU A 394 -13.45 10.58 19.31
C GLU A 394 -14.94 10.38 18.96
N GLY A 395 -15.84 10.67 19.90
CA GLY A 395 -17.28 10.45 19.78
C GLY A 395 -17.70 8.98 19.89
N MET A 396 -18.92 8.77 20.34
CA MET A 396 -19.54 7.45 20.42
C MET A 396 -20.09 7.01 19.07
N LEU A 397 -20.81 7.91 18.39
CA LEU A 397 -21.30 7.71 17.03
C LEU A 397 -20.25 8.26 16.06
N ARG A 398 -19.85 7.45 15.09
CA ARG A 398 -18.77 7.78 14.13
C ARG A 398 -19.28 7.69 12.70
N PRO A 399 -20.14 8.64 12.25
CA PRO A 399 -20.74 8.61 10.90
C PRO A 399 -19.67 8.71 9.79
N TRP A 400 -18.52 9.23 10.12
CA TRP A 400 -17.36 9.34 9.24
C TRP A 400 -16.57 8.03 9.05
N GLN A 401 -16.94 6.94 9.76
CA GLN A 401 -16.24 5.66 9.60
C GLN A 401 -16.29 5.16 8.14
N LEU A 402 -15.26 4.40 7.78
CA LEU A 402 -15.18 3.74 6.48
C LEU A 402 -16.35 2.77 6.30
N ARG A 403 -16.99 2.84 5.14
CA ARG A 403 -17.95 1.84 4.68
C ARG A 403 -17.21 0.61 4.15
N ALA A 404 -17.74 -0.55 4.43
CA ALA A 404 -17.25 -1.83 3.93
C ALA A 404 -18.42 -2.82 3.98
N ASP A 405 -19.42 -2.57 3.11
CA ASP A 405 -20.73 -3.23 3.17
C ASP A 405 -20.67 -4.67 2.61
N HIS A 406 -19.62 -5.00 1.84
CA HIS A 406 -19.39 -6.30 1.21
C HIS A 406 -18.16 -7.03 1.78
N ARG A 407 -17.77 -6.73 3.03
CA ARG A 407 -16.57 -7.35 3.61
C ARG A 407 -16.82 -8.80 4.00
N SER A 408 -15.93 -9.68 3.54
CA SER A 408 -15.89 -11.09 3.95
C SER A 408 -15.55 -11.23 5.46
N PRO A 409 -15.88 -12.37 6.07
CA PRO A 409 -15.44 -12.72 7.42
C PRO A 409 -13.89 -12.72 7.55
N ARG A 410 -13.41 -12.60 8.79
CA ARG A 410 -11.97 -12.65 9.10
C ARG A 410 -11.54 -14.09 9.38
N TYR A 411 -11.68 -14.94 8.39
CA TYR A 411 -11.54 -16.40 8.50
C TYR A 411 -10.30 -16.89 9.27
N THR A 412 -9.18 -16.17 9.20
CA THR A 412 -7.90 -16.61 9.79
C THR A 412 -7.53 -15.87 11.07
N THR A 413 -8.17 -14.75 11.38
CA THR A 413 -7.77 -13.87 12.48
C THR A 413 -8.85 -13.67 13.54
N ARG A 414 -10.01 -14.34 13.38
CA ARG A 414 -11.12 -14.31 14.34
C ARG A 414 -11.81 -15.66 14.39
N ILE A 415 -11.75 -16.32 15.56
CA ILE A 415 -12.29 -17.67 15.74
C ILE A 415 -13.78 -17.76 15.40
N SER A 416 -14.59 -16.74 15.79
CA SER A 416 -16.03 -16.71 15.48
C SER A 416 -16.37 -16.61 14.00
N ASP A 417 -15.41 -16.29 13.15
CA ASP A 417 -15.58 -16.11 11.72
C ASP A 417 -15.04 -17.31 10.90
N LEU A 418 -14.61 -18.38 11.59
CA LEU A 418 -14.18 -19.62 10.94
C LEU A 418 -15.32 -20.26 10.13
N PRO A 419 -15.04 -20.79 8.92
CA PRO A 419 -16.04 -21.53 8.16
C PRO A 419 -16.57 -22.73 8.96
N VAL A 420 -17.88 -22.87 9.03
CA VAL A 420 -18.52 -24.02 9.66
C VAL A 420 -18.69 -25.10 8.60
N VAL A 421 -18.05 -26.25 8.82
CA VAL A 421 -18.25 -27.45 7.98
C VAL A 421 -19.58 -28.06 8.37
N ARG A 422 -20.47 -28.23 7.40
CA ARG A 422 -21.74 -28.91 7.57
C ARG A 422 -21.72 -30.24 6.81
#